data_4900750e9554515aa72e7dfd07821d94
#
_entry.id   4900750e9554515aa72e7dfd07821d94
#
_cell.length_a   1.000
_cell.length_b   1.000
_cell.length_c   1.000
_cell.angle_alpha   90.00
_cell.angle_beta   90.00
_cell.angle_gamma   90.00
#
_symmetry.space_group_name_H-M   'P 1'
#
loop_
_entity.id
_entity.type
_entity.pdbx_description
1 polymer ?
#
loop_
_entity_poly.entity_id
_entity_poly.type
_entity_poly.pdbx_seq_one_letter_code
_entity_poly.pdbx_strand_id
1 'polypeptide(L)'
;MQETTEDFVKKLNEAGIEHYLPYAQVSSSDGVFGNGLWSATPLADPADDDVNSSASFMPGGTVDMGGQQIRFISVHTTAPVPGYWRQWKRSLDELGLMRGHTDTRYIFMGDFNATYDHTPFRDFLGDRFVDAARESGHGFTFSWPTNRVYMPMFAGIDHVVLDQGMKAGQCKVVKVEGSDHAALLVTVAVG
;
A
#
# COMPACT_ATOMS: atom_id res chain seq x y z
N MET A 1 -2.98 3.40 5.02
CA MET A 1 -2.24 4.53 5.62
C MET A 1 -1.06 3.96 6.38
N GLN A 2 0.12 4.48 6.15
CA GLN A 2 1.38 4.06 6.77
C GLN A 2 1.73 4.98 7.93
N GLU A 3 2.66 4.54 8.80
CA GLU A 3 3.14 5.28 9.98
C GLU A 3 2.02 5.65 10.98
N THR A 4 1.05 4.75 11.15
CA THR A 4 -0.10 4.99 12.03
C THR A 4 0.26 4.74 13.49
N THR A 5 0.25 5.81 14.29
CA THR A 5 0.35 5.74 15.75
C THR A 5 -1.04 5.68 16.40
N GLU A 6 -1.12 5.27 17.67
CA GLU A 6 -2.40 5.31 18.40
C GLU A 6 -2.99 6.73 18.47
N ASP A 7 -2.14 7.75 18.69
CA ASP A 7 -2.59 9.15 18.71
C ASP A 7 -3.13 9.60 17.35
N PHE A 8 -2.49 9.19 16.24
CA PHE A 8 -2.99 9.46 14.90
C PHE A 8 -4.36 8.81 14.66
N VAL A 9 -4.51 7.54 14.99
CA VAL A 9 -5.79 6.81 14.83
C VAL A 9 -6.89 7.47 15.66
N LYS A 10 -6.60 7.86 16.90
CA LYS A 10 -7.54 8.58 17.76
C LYS A 10 -7.99 9.89 17.09
N LYS A 11 -7.06 10.71 16.60
CA LYS A 11 -7.38 11.99 15.92
C LYS A 11 -8.18 11.77 14.65
N LEU A 12 -7.89 10.70 13.91
CA LEU A 12 -8.63 10.33 12.71
C LEU A 12 -10.08 9.97 13.02
N ASN A 13 -10.31 9.23 14.11
CA ASN A 13 -11.65 8.91 14.60
C ASN A 13 -12.38 10.17 15.11
N GLU A 14 -11.70 11.04 15.85
CA GLU A 14 -12.25 12.33 16.29
C GLU A 14 -12.63 13.23 15.09
N ALA A 15 -11.89 13.14 13.99
CA ALA A 15 -12.20 13.82 12.72
C ALA A 15 -13.36 13.17 11.93
N GLY A 16 -13.89 12.04 12.38
CA GLY A 16 -15.07 11.41 11.82
C GLY A 16 -14.81 10.49 10.64
N ILE A 17 -13.64 9.86 10.55
CA ILE A 17 -13.33 8.89 9.49
C ILE A 17 -14.39 7.79 9.37
N GLU A 18 -14.98 7.39 10.50
CA GLU A 18 -15.98 6.32 10.57
C GLU A 18 -17.26 6.64 9.77
N HIS A 19 -17.55 7.91 9.51
CA HIS A 19 -18.67 8.30 8.67
C HIS A 19 -18.45 7.94 7.18
N TYR A 20 -17.21 7.82 6.77
CA TYR A 20 -16.82 7.54 5.38
C TYR A 20 -16.31 6.10 5.21
N LEU A 21 -15.51 5.64 6.17
CA LEU A 21 -14.82 4.36 6.15
C LEU A 21 -15.02 3.65 7.51
N PRO A 22 -16.21 3.07 7.74
CA PRO A 22 -16.59 2.51 9.04
C PRO A 22 -15.87 1.21 9.42
N TYR A 23 -15.21 0.58 8.46
CA TYR A 23 -14.48 -0.67 8.72
C TYR A 23 -12.98 -0.43 8.65
N ALA A 24 -12.27 -0.93 9.64
CA ALA A 24 -10.82 -0.77 9.69
C ALA A 24 -10.12 -2.00 10.27
N GLN A 25 -8.94 -2.27 9.74
CA GLN A 25 -7.94 -3.14 10.33
C GLN A 25 -6.67 -2.33 10.53
N VAL A 26 -6.31 -2.09 11.78
CA VAL A 26 -5.22 -1.19 12.15
C VAL A 26 -4.23 -1.91 13.06
N SER A 27 -2.98 -1.86 12.69
CA SER A 27 -1.84 -2.33 13.48
C SER A 27 -0.97 -1.13 13.84
N SER A 28 -1.41 -0.39 14.88
CA SER A 28 -0.69 0.78 15.37
C SER A 28 0.64 0.40 15.99
N SER A 29 1.64 1.25 15.83
CA SER A 29 2.94 1.10 16.48
C SER A 29 3.53 2.45 16.79
N ASP A 30 4.40 2.50 17.78
CA ASP A 30 5.21 3.68 18.02
C ASP A 30 6.19 3.92 16.87
N GLY A 31 6.38 5.17 16.48
CA GLY A 31 7.24 5.55 15.37
C GLY A 31 6.64 5.24 13.99
N VAL A 32 7.46 4.70 13.08
CA VAL A 32 7.13 4.57 11.65
C VAL A 32 6.61 3.17 11.24
N PHE A 33 6.40 2.26 12.18
CA PHE A 33 6.09 0.86 11.84
C PHE A 33 4.59 0.54 11.80
N GLY A 34 3.74 1.44 12.31
CA GLY A 34 2.30 1.25 12.29
C GLY A 34 1.71 1.35 10.89
N ASN A 35 0.65 0.59 10.63
CA ASN A 35 -0.02 0.56 9.34
C ASN A 35 -1.52 0.32 9.53
N GLY A 36 -2.33 0.78 8.58
CA GLY A 36 -3.78 0.62 8.68
C GLY A 36 -4.48 0.55 7.33
N LEU A 37 -5.54 -0.23 7.32
CA LEU A 37 -6.46 -0.41 6.21
C LEU A 37 -7.85 0.08 6.64
N TRP A 38 -8.45 1.00 5.91
CA TRP A 38 -9.83 1.47 6.11
C TRP A 38 -10.68 1.19 4.88
N SER A 39 -11.93 0.84 5.10
CA SER A 39 -12.87 0.48 4.03
C SER A 39 -14.26 1.04 4.26
N ALA A 40 -14.94 1.41 3.17
CA ALA A 40 -16.36 1.75 3.17
C ALA A 40 -17.27 0.51 3.22
N THR A 41 -16.73 -0.66 2.88
CA THR A 41 -17.43 -1.95 2.89
C THR A 41 -16.83 -2.88 3.94
N PRO A 42 -17.60 -3.87 4.45
CA PRO A 42 -17.10 -4.81 5.42
C PRO A 42 -15.79 -5.48 4.99
N LEU A 43 -14.87 -5.64 5.94
CA LEU A 43 -13.65 -6.41 5.79
C LEU A 43 -13.88 -7.81 6.38
N ALA A 44 -13.92 -8.83 5.54
CA ALA A 44 -13.92 -10.21 5.98
C ALA A 44 -12.49 -10.68 6.29
N ASP A 45 -12.37 -11.59 7.24
CA ASP A 45 -11.09 -12.19 7.68
C ASP A 45 -9.97 -11.15 7.90
N PRO A 46 -10.22 -10.11 8.72
CA PRO A 46 -9.21 -9.09 8.97
C PRO A 46 -7.98 -9.69 9.66
N ALA A 47 -6.80 -9.29 9.23
CA ALA A 47 -5.52 -9.73 9.80
C ALA A 47 -4.63 -8.54 10.12
N ASP A 48 -3.94 -8.60 11.27
CA ASP A 48 -2.99 -7.57 11.69
C ASP A 48 -1.74 -7.53 10.81
N ASP A 49 -1.32 -8.70 10.35
CA ASP A 49 -0.18 -8.87 9.44
C ASP A 49 -0.44 -10.05 8.51
N ASP A 50 -0.76 -9.76 7.27
CA ASP A 50 -1.11 -10.75 6.24
C ASP A 50 0.13 -11.35 5.55
N VAL A 51 1.24 -10.67 5.65
CA VAL A 51 2.49 -11.01 4.94
C VAL A 51 3.48 -11.72 5.87
N ASN A 52 3.31 -11.58 7.18
CA ASN A 52 4.30 -11.97 8.19
C ASN A 52 5.67 -11.32 7.90
N SER A 53 5.60 -10.01 7.64
CA SER A 53 6.76 -9.23 7.25
C SER A 53 7.72 -9.01 8.41
N SER A 54 9.01 -9.09 8.12
CA SER A 54 10.06 -8.72 9.07
C SER A 54 10.28 -7.21 9.21
N ALA A 55 9.55 -6.38 8.45
CA ALA A 55 9.68 -4.93 8.44
C ALA A 55 8.67 -4.24 9.36
N SER A 56 7.41 -4.24 8.96
CA SER A 56 6.29 -3.64 9.67
C SER A 56 5.05 -4.51 9.50
N PHE A 57 4.06 -4.31 10.34
CA PHE A 57 2.76 -4.94 10.13
C PHE A 57 2.16 -4.52 8.79
N MET A 58 1.63 -5.50 8.05
CA MET A 58 0.94 -5.30 6.78
C MET A 58 -0.49 -5.81 6.90
N PRO A 59 -1.40 -5.03 7.50
CA PRO A 59 -2.76 -5.46 7.74
C PRO A 59 -3.52 -5.70 6.45
N GLY A 60 -4.35 -6.72 6.48
CA GLY A 60 -5.18 -7.12 5.36
C GLY A 60 -6.64 -7.36 5.73
N GLY A 61 -7.47 -7.39 4.72
CA GLY A 61 -8.90 -7.71 4.82
C GLY A 61 -9.48 -8.00 3.45
N THR A 62 -10.49 -8.86 3.41
CA THR A 62 -11.16 -9.24 2.17
C THR A 62 -12.43 -8.42 1.97
N VAL A 63 -12.59 -7.89 0.77
CA VAL A 63 -13.78 -7.14 0.34
C VAL A 63 -14.47 -7.89 -0.78
N ASP A 64 -15.80 -8.00 -0.69
CA ASP A 64 -16.63 -8.46 -1.80
C ASP A 64 -16.81 -7.31 -2.80
N MET A 65 -16.30 -7.51 -4.01
CA MET A 65 -16.42 -6.58 -5.12
C MET A 65 -17.31 -7.18 -6.21
N GLY A 66 -18.63 -7.18 -5.97
CA GLY A 66 -19.60 -7.70 -6.93
C GLY A 66 -19.58 -9.22 -7.09
N GLY A 67 -19.41 -9.94 -5.99
CA GLY A 67 -19.30 -11.40 -5.93
C GLY A 67 -17.88 -11.94 -6.07
N GLN A 68 -16.91 -11.06 -6.24
CA GLN A 68 -15.50 -11.43 -6.25
C GLN A 68 -14.81 -11.04 -4.94
N GLN A 69 -14.23 -12.03 -4.28
CA GLN A 69 -13.50 -11.82 -3.02
C GLN A 69 -12.08 -11.34 -3.33
N ILE A 70 -11.78 -10.10 -2.95
CA ILE A 70 -10.47 -9.48 -3.19
C ILE A 70 -9.80 -9.19 -1.85
N ARG A 71 -8.59 -9.70 -1.69
CA ARG A 71 -7.76 -9.45 -0.51
C ARG A 71 -6.98 -8.16 -0.67
N PHE A 72 -7.29 -7.18 0.15
CA PHE A 72 -6.56 -5.91 0.22
C PHE A 72 -5.48 -6.01 1.30
N ILE A 73 -4.27 -5.58 0.97
CA ILE A 73 -3.14 -5.52 1.91
C ILE A 73 -2.58 -4.10 1.90
N SER A 74 -2.51 -3.49 3.08
CA SER A 74 -1.82 -2.21 3.28
C SER A 74 -0.34 -2.47 3.49
N VAL A 75 0.50 -1.98 2.56
CA VAL A 75 1.94 -2.27 2.51
C VAL A 75 2.75 -1.13 3.10
N HIS A 76 3.76 -1.49 3.89
CA HIS A 76 4.82 -0.60 4.32
C HIS A 76 6.13 -1.39 4.47
N THR A 77 7.04 -1.25 3.53
CA THR A 77 8.34 -1.92 3.58
C THR A 77 9.38 -1.09 4.34
N THR A 78 10.48 -1.69 4.75
CA THR A 78 11.63 -0.93 5.26
C THR A 78 12.16 0.02 4.19
N ALA A 79 12.66 1.20 4.57
CA ALA A 79 13.31 2.11 3.63
C ALA A 79 14.74 1.63 3.25
N PRO A 80 15.19 1.78 1.98
CA PRO A 80 16.52 1.36 1.53
C PRO A 80 17.61 2.39 1.89
N VAL A 81 17.64 2.82 3.15
CA VAL A 81 18.69 3.71 3.66
C VAL A 81 19.97 2.95 3.96
N PRO A 82 21.13 3.64 4.09
CA PRO A 82 22.40 2.99 4.41
C PRO A 82 22.28 2.04 5.61
N GLY A 83 22.74 0.80 5.44
CA GLY A 83 22.66 -0.27 6.45
C GLY A 83 21.37 -1.09 6.42
N TYR A 84 20.30 -0.62 5.80
CA TYR A 84 18.97 -1.29 5.79
C TYR A 84 18.58 -1.94 4.46
N TRP A 85 19.44 -1.90 3.44
CA TRP A 85 19.18 -2.49 2.13
C TRP A 85 18.72 -3.95 2.18
N ARG A 86 19.35 -4.78 3.05
CA ARG A 86 18.99 -6.19 3.16
C ARG A 86 17.60 -6.40 3.76
N GLN A 87 17.21 -5.57 4.72
CA GLN A 87 15.88 -5.62 5.33
C GLN A 87 14.82 -5.17 4.35
N TRP A 88 15.08 -4.07 3.63
CA TRP A 88 14.21 -3.59 2.57
C TRP A 88 13.98 -4.66 1.50
N LYS A 89 15.06 -5.23 0.96
CA LYS A 89 14.93 -6.31 -0.02
C LYS A 89 14.15 -7.49 0.54
N ARG A 90 14.41 -7.88 1.79
CA ARG A 90 13.70 -8.98 2.45
C ARG A 90 12.19 -8.72 2.52
N SER A 91 11.76 -7.52 2.91
CA SER A 91 10.32 -7.21 2.97
C SER A 91 9.63 -7.30 1.60
N LEU A 92 10.33 -6.96 0.51
CA LEU A 92 9.83 -7.17 -0.85
C LEU A 92 9.84 -8.66 -1.26
N ASP A 93 10.86 -9.42 -0.86
CA ASP A 93 10.91 -10.87 -1.10
C ASP A 93 9.76 -11.59 -0.36
N GLU A 94 9.44 -11.19 0.88
CA GLU A 94 8.33 -11.70 1.68
C GLU A 94 6.97 -11.42 1.00
N LEU A 95 6.76 -10.20 0.50
CA LEU A 95 5.61 -9.88 -0.35
C LEU A 95 5.56 -10.76 -1.61
N GLY A 96 6.71 -11.05 -2.20
CA GLY A 96 6.82 -11.93 -3.37
C GLY A 96 6.32 -13.35 -3.13
N LEU A 97 6.33 -13.85 -1.90
CA LEU A 97 5.79 -15.17 -1.54
C LEU A 97 4.28 -15.25 -1.76
N MET A 98 3.57 -14.11 -1.69
CA MET A 98 2.13 -14.03 -1.92
C MET A 98 1.73 -14.50 -3.32
N ARG A 99 2.65 -14.50 -4.30
CA ARG A 99 2.38 -15.05 -5.63
C ARG A 99 2.03 -16.54 -5.62
N GLY A 100 2.46 -17.27 -4.58
CA GLY A 100 2.14 -18.69 -4.41
C GLY A 100 0.71 -18.98 -3.96
N HIS A 101 -0.02 -17.99 -3.46
CA HIS A 101 -1.40 -18.15 -2.98
C HIS A 101 -2.39 -18.00 -4.16
N THR A 102 -2.52 -19.05 -4.96
CA THR A 102 -3.29 -19.04 -6.22
C THR A 102 -4.80 -18.94 -6.03
N ASP A 103 -5.30 -19.27 -4.83
CA ASP A 103 -6.73 -19.25 -4.51
C ASP A 103 -7.22 -17.87 -4.03
N THR A 104 -6.30 -16.92 -3.89
CA THR A 104 -6.58 -15.57 -3.40
C THR A 104 -6.18 -14.54 -4.44
N ARG A 105 -7.06 -13.59 -4.72
CA ARG A 105 -6.78 -12.41 -5.56
C ARG A 105 -6.43 -11.23 -4.69
N TYR A 106 -5.36 -10.54 -5.02
CA TYR A 106 -4.78 -9.49 -4.20
C TYR A 106 -4.84 -8.10 -4.84
N ILE A 107 -5.01 -7.09 -3.97
CA ILE A 107 -4.62 -5.71 -4.22
C ILE A 107 -3.70 -5.27 -3.08
N PHE A 108 -2.48 -4.92 -3.41
CA PHE A 108 -1.53 -4.34 -2.47
C PHE A 108 -1.49 -2.83 -2.65
N MET A 109 -1.49 -2.06 -1.56
CA MET A 109 -1.45 -0.61 -1.65
C MET A 109 -0.67 0.00 -0.49
N GLY A 110 0.19 0.95 -0.79
CA GLY A 110 0.96 1.65 0.24
C GLY A 110 2.37 2.03 -0.20
N ASP A 111 3.22 2.25 0.80
CA ASP A 111 4.62 2.60 0.62
C ASP A 111 5.50 1.34 0.52
N PHE A 112 5.99 1.10 -0.68
CA PHE A 112 6.94 0.01 -0.95
C PHE A 112 8.39 0.46 -0.76
N ASN A 113 8.61 1.74 -0.46
CA ASN A 113 9.94 2.33 -0.40
C ASN A 113 10.80 1.98 -1.62
N ALA A 114 10.16 1.76 -2.74
CA ALA A 114 10.74 1.28 -3.99
C ALA A 114 10.11 2.00 -5.17
N THR A 115 10.91 2.46 -6.10
CA THR A 115 10.41 2.86 -7.41
C THR A 115 10.31 1.64 -8.32
N TYR A 116 9.58 1.76 -9.42
CA TYR A 116 9.51 0.67 -10.43
C TYR A 116 10.89 0.27 -10.99
N ASP A 117 11.89 1.16 -10.95
CA ASP A 117 13.24 0.88 -11.46
C ASP A 117 14.05 -0.03 -10.53
N HIS A 118 13.62 -0.22 -9.29
CA HIS A 118 14.25 -1.14 -8.37
C HIS A 118 13.96 -2.60 -8.75
N THR A 119 15.00 -3.39 -8.98
CA THR A 119 14.87 -4.82 -9.31
C THR A 119 14.07 -5.60 -8.25
N PRO A 120 14.27 -5.42 -6.93
CA PRO A 120 13.49 -6.16 -5.94
C PRO A 120 11.97 -5.89 -6.02
N PHE A 121 11.56 -4.69 -6.43
CA PHE A 121 10.14 -4.39 -6.65
C PHE A 121 9.60 -5.13 -7.88
N ARG A 122 10.35 -5.15 -8.99
CA ARG A 122 9.96 -5.93 -10.17
C ARG A 122 9.96 -7.43 -9.90
N ASP A 123 10.90 -7.91 -9.09
CA ASP A 123 10.93 -9.32 -8.65
C ASP A 123 9.69 -9.68 -7.82
N PHE A 124 9.23 -8.76 -6.95
CA PHE A 124 7.94 -8.90 -6.26
C PHE A 124 6.77 -9.02 -7.24
N LEU A 125 6.70 -8.16 -8.24
CA LEU A 125 5.62 -8.22 -9.24
C LEU A 125 5.63 -9.56 -9.99
N GLY A 126 6.81 -10.01 -10.43
CA GLY A 126 6.95 -11.23 -11.22
C GLY A 126 6.05 -11.22 -12.44
N ASP A 127 5.49 -12.41 -12.76
CA ASP A 127 4.57 -12.58 -13.87
C ASP A 127 3.09 -12.45 -13.48
N ARG A 128 2.80 -12.26 -12.18
CA ARG A 128 1.44 -12.28 -11.65
C ARG A 128 0.89 -10.89 -11.38
N PHE A 129 1.69 -10.00 -10.80
CA PHE A 129 1.23 -8.71 -10.34
C PHE A 129 1.62 -7.59 -11.29
N VAL A 130 0.83 -6.54 -11.33
CA VAL A 130 1.08 -5.37 -12.17
C VAL A 130 0.92 -4.08 -11.35
N ASP A 131 1.82 -3.14 -11.56
CA ASP A 131 1.71 -1.79 -11.01
C ASP A 131 0.58 -1.03 -11.72
N ALA A 132 -0.36 -0.50 -10.95
CA ALA A 132 -1.56 0.16 -11.49
C ALA A 132 -1.24 1.41 -12.33
N ALA A 133 -0.21 2.17 -11.96
CA ALA A 133 0.19 3.35 -12.74
C ALA A 133 0.69 2.96 -14.13
N ARG A 134 1.43 1.84 -14.22
CA ARG A 134 1.89 1.31 -15.51
C ARG A 134 0.75 0.67 -16.30
N GLU A 135 -0.11 -0.09 -15.66
CA GLU A 135 -1.26 -0.72 -16.32
C GLU A 135 -2.20 0.33 -16.93
N SER A 136 -2.42 1.45 -16.24
CA SER A 136 -3.23 2.57 -16.74
C SER A 136 -2.52 3.48 -17.76
N GLY A 137 -1.23 3.26 -18.02
CA GLY A 137 -0.43 4.11 -18.90
C GLY A 137 0.00 5.45 -18.31
N HIS A 138 -0.17 5.67 -17.01
CA HIS A 138 0.17 6.94 -16.34
C HIS A 138 1.68 7.17 -16.18
N GLY A 139 2.47 6.11 -16.07
CA GLY A 139 3.94 6.16 -16.01
C GLY A 139 4.48 6.65 -14.67
N PHE A 140 4.62 7.96 -14.50
CA PHE A 140 5.24 8.53 -13.31
C PHE A 140 4.20 8.99 -12.29
N THR A 141 4.25 8.40 -11.09
CA THR A 141 3.45 8.77 -9.91
C THR A 141 4.36 9.22 -8.79
N PHE A 142 5.03 10.37 -8.96
CA PHE A 142 5.90 10.89 -7.92
C PHE A 142 5.09 11.27 -6.69
N SER A 143 5.35 10.61 -5.57
CA SER A 143 4.63 10.78 -4.30
C SER A 143 5.51 11.33 -3.18
N TRP A 144 6.84 11.27 -3.31
CA TRP A 144 7.78 11.66 -2.25
C TRP A 144 8.96 12.47 -2.80
N PRO A 145 9.54 13.40 -2.02
CA PRO A 145 9.01 14.02 -0.80
C PRO A 145 8.09 15.21 -1.11
N THR A 146 7.10 15.49 -0.26
CA THR A 146 6.22 16.66 -0.39
C THR A 146 6.67 17.85 0.46
N ASN A 147 7.47 17.59 1.49
CA ASN A 147 7.86 18.55 2.55
C ASN A 147 9.18 19.30 2.30
N ARG A 148 9.74 19.21 1.09
CA ARG A 148 11.00 19.88 0.74
C ARG A 148 10.73 21.16 -0.06
N VAL A 149 11.13 22.33 0.48
CA VAL A 149 10.81 23.64 -0.10
C VAL A 149 11.44 23.86 -1.48
N TYR A 150 12.66 23.33 -1.70
CA TYR A 150 13.41 23.52 -2.95
C TYR A 150 13.58 22.24 -3.79
N MET A 151 12.87 21.18 -3.42
CA MET A 151 12.98 19.90 -4.13
C MET A 151 11.58 19.44 -4.52
N PRO A 152 11.31 19.25 -5.82
CA PRO A 152 10.05 18.64 -6.23
C PRO A 152 9.96 17.19 -5.78
N MET A 153 8.76 16.63 -5.74
CA MET A 153 8.59 15.18 -5.64
C MET A 153 9.32 14.51 -6.81
N PHE A 154 10.14 13.52 -6.53
CA PHE A 154 10.98 12.86 -7.55
C PHE A 154 10.95 11.35 -7.48
N ALA A 155 10.41 10.77 -6.40
CA ALA A 155 10.33 9.33 -6.21
C ALA A 155 8.86 8.88 -6.16
N GLY A 156 8.50 7.91 -6.99
CA GLY A 156 7.23 7.20 -6.94
C GLY A 156 7.45 5.91 -6.15
N ILE A 157 7.29 5.96 -4.85
CA ILE A 157 7.53 4.85 -3.93
C ILE A 157 6.25 4.28 -3.32
N ASP A 158 5.14 5.01 -3.49
CA ASP A 158 3.80 4.54 -3.16
C ASP A 158 3.17 3.91 -4.41
N HIS A 159 2.65 2.70 -4.25
CA HIS A 159 2.06 1.94 -5.34
C HIS A 159 0.70 1.35 -4.97
N VAL A 160 -0.10 1.13 -5.98
CA VAL A 160 -1.21 0.18 -5.98
C VAL A 160 -0.84 -0.94 -6.95
N VAL A 161 -0.77 -2.15 -6.45
CA VAL A 161 -0.38 -3.33 -7.22
C VAL A 161 -1.56 -4.27 -7.33
N LEU A 162 -1.86 -4.68 -8.54
CA LEU A 162 -3.05 -5.43 -8.91
C LEU A 162 -2.70 -6.86 -9.28
N ASP A 163 -3.57 -7.80 -8.95
CA ASP A 163 -3.48 -9.19 -9.44
C ASP A 163 -3.90 -9.28 -10.92
N GLN A 164 -3.53 -10.37 -11.56
CA GLN A 164 -3.86 -10.64 -12.95
C GLN A 164 -5.36 -10.50 -13.24
N GLY A 165 -5.68 -9.95 -14.41
CA GLY A 165 -7.05 -9.75 -14.88
C GLY A 165 -7.75 -8.51 -14.30
N MET A 166 -7.16 -7.83 -13.32
CA MET A 166 -7.64 -6.53 -12.88
C MET A 166 -7.12 -5.43 -13.80
N LYS A 167 -7.87 -4.32 -13.87
CA LYS A 167 -7.51 -3.16 -14.69
C LYS A 167 -7.47 -1.91 -13.84
N ALA A 168 -6.46 -1.07 -14.07
CA ALA A 168 -6.41 0.27 -13.52
C ALA A 168 -7.03 1.27 -14.50
N GLY A 169 -7.90 2.10 -13.98
CA GLY A 169 -8.46 3.24 -14.72
C GLY A 169 -7.65 4.50 -14.47
N GLN A 170 -8.16 5.39 -13.64
CA GLN A 170 -7.48 6.63 -13.31
C GLN A 170 -6.44 6.39 -12.21
N CYS A 171 -5.21 6.91 -12.40
CA CYS A 171 -4.22 7.10 -11.36
C CYS A 171 -3.99 8.60 -11.15
N LYS A 172 -4.00 9.06 -9.88
CA LYS A 172 -3.81 10.47 -9.55
C LYS A 172 -3.03 10.59 -8.26
N VAL A 173 -2.04 11.49 -8.25
CA VAL A 173 -1.29 11.87 -7.04
C VAL A 173 -1.85 13.16 -6.47
N VAL A 174 -2.15 13.19 -5.18
CA VAL A 174 -2.74 14.34 -4.47
C VAL A 174 -1.91 14.65 -3.24
N LYS A 175 -1.41 15.88 -3.13
CA LYS A 175 -0.71 16.32 -1.91
C LYS A 175 -1.66 16.33 -0.73
N VAL A 176 -1.15 15.82 0.40
CA VAL A 176 -1.83 15.81 1.70
C VAL A 176 -1.08 16.75 2.62
N GLU A 177 -1.79 17.72 3.21
CA GLU A 177 -1.19 18.67 4.15
C GLU A 177 -0.68 17.95 5.39
N GLY A 178 0.54 18.27 5.80
CA GLY A 178 1.17 17.66 6.98
C GLY A 178 1.85 16.30 6.73
N SER A 179 1.70 15.71 5.53
CA SER A 179 2.40 14.49 5.16
C SER A 179 3.61 14.80 4.28
N ASP A 180 4.67 14.04 4.41
CA ASP A 180 5.82 14.06 3.50
C ASP A 180 5.63 13.17 2.27
N HIS A 181 4.54 12.40 2.23
CA HIS A 181 4.05 11.68 1.05
C HIS A 181 2.77 12.32 0.50
N ALA A 182 2.60 12.23 -0.80
CA ALA A 182 1.32 12.50 -1.45
C ALA A 182 0.49 11.20 -1.53
N ALA A 183 -0.82 11.33 -1.43
CA ALA A 183 -1.72 10.20 -1.60
C ALA A 183 -1.81 9.77 -3.07
N LEU A 184 -1.74 8.46 -3.31
CA LEU A 184 -2.00 7.86 -4.61
C LEU A 184 -3.45 7.37 -4.66
N LEU A 185 -4.23 7.92 -5.58
CA LEU A 185 -5.62 7.55 -5.83
C LEU A 185 -5.71 6.71 -7.11
N VAL A 186 -6.30 5.54 -7.02
CA VAL A 186 -6.42 4.62 -8.16
C VAL A 186 -7.86 4.10 -8.27
N THR A 187 -8.39 4.09 -9.48
CA THR A 187 -9.64 3.40 -9.79
C THR A 187 -9.32 2.01 -10.33
N VAL A 188 -9.94 0.98 -9.78
CA VAL A 188 -9.68 -0.42 -10.16
C VAL A 188 -10.98 -1.10 -10.61
N ALA A 189 -10.89 -1.85 -11.71
CA ALA A 189 -11.90 -2.80 -12.12
C ALA A 189 -11.38 -4.23 -11.90
N VAL A 190 -12.17 -5.02 -11.21
CA VAL A 190 -11.90 -6.44 -10.92
C VAL A 190 -12.69 -7.31 -11.89
N GLY A 191 -12.27 -7.47 -13.09
CA GLY A 191 -12.98 -8.17 -14.16
C GLY A 191 -13.52 -9.56 -13.82
#